data_4c5c5bc0fbfafef35a49e51a61295a03
#
_entry.id   4c5c5bc0fbfafef35a49e51a61295a03
#
_cell.length_a   1.000
_cell.length_b   1.000
_cell.length_c   1.000
_cell.angle_alpha   90.00
_cell.angle_beta   90.00
_cell.angle_gamma   90.00
#
_symmetry.space_group_name_H-M   'P 1'
#
loop_
_entity.id
_entity.type
_entity.pdbx_description
1 polymer ?
#
loop_
_entity_poly.entity_id
_entity_poly.type
_entity_poly.pdbx_seq_one_letter_code
_entity_poly.pdbx_strand_id
1 'polypeptide(L)' 'MRVINPTEEELEALSGAYDGLVGWVEDNGIDGRHTLGLLLKAAMMLAVTNNVPKEEVLEVVELTYQMEKFLHPSSEEVH' A
#
# COMPACT_ATOMS: atom_id res chain seq x y z
N MET A 1 -3.25 3.34 -15.51
CA MET A 1 -4.33 2.72 -14.75
C MET A 1 -5.52 3.66 -14.66
N ARG A 2 -6.67 3.12 -14.93
CA ARG A 2 -7.86 3.95 -14.85
C ARG A 2 -8.40 3.97 -13.42
N VAL A 3 -8.71 5.15 -12.93
CA VAL A 3 -9.29 5.28 -11.61
C VAL A 3 -10.80 5.05 -11.72
N ILE A 4 -11.27 4.05 -11.01
CA ILE A 4 -12.68 3.70 -11.01
C ILE A 4 -13.16 3.79 -9.56
N ASN A 5 -14.29 4.45 -9.37
CA ASN A 5 -14.83 4.55 -8.03
C ASN A 5 -15.38 3.19 -7.60
N PRO A 6 -14.85 2.62 -6.52
CA PRO A 6 -15.31 1.32 -6.05
C PRO A 6 -16.71 1.39 -5.46
N THR A 7 -17.40 0.27 -5.50
CA THR A 7 -18.70 0.16 -4.87
C THR A 7 -18.52 0.03 -3.37
N GLU A 8 -19.61 0.14 -2.62
CA GLU A 8 -19.54 -0.05 -1.17
C GLU A 8 -19.05 -1.43 -0.81
N GLU A 9 -19.50 -2.44 -1.56
CA GLU A 9 -19.05 -3.81 -1.32
C GLU A 9 -17.55 -3.94 -1.52
N GLU A 10 -17.04 -3.30 -2.57
CA GLU A 10 -15.61 -3.35 -2.85
C GLU A 10 -14.81 -2.63 -1.77
N LEU A 11 -15.33 -1.51 -1.29
CA LEU A 11 -14.66 -0.77 -0.22
C LEU A 11 -14.60 -1.58 1.06
N GLU A 12 -15.68 -2.28 1.39
CA GLU A 12 -15.70 -3.13 2.57
C GLU A 12 -14.72 -4.27 2.44
N ALA A 13 -14.67 -4.88 1.26
CA ALA A 13 -13.74 -5.98 1.03
C ALA A 13 -12.30 -5.50 1.12
N LEU A 14 -12.00 -4.33 0.57
CA LEU A 14 -10.67 -3.76 0.64
C LEU A 14 -10.27 -3.41 2.07
N SER A 15 -11.22 -2.87 2.82
CA SER A 15 -10.96 -2.53 4.21
C SER A 15 -10.64 -3.77 5.03
N GLY A 16 -11.41 -4.84 4.83
CA GLY A 16 -11.15 -6.10 5.52
C GLY A 16 -9.81 -6.69 5.15
N ALA A 17 -9.46 -6.62 3.87
CA ALA A 17 -8.19 -7.13 3.40
C ALA A 17 -7.03 -6.33 3.98
N TYR A 18 -7.20 -5.02 4.05
CA TYR A 18 -6.18 -4.16 4.64
C TYR A 18 -5.97 -4.48 6.11
N ASP A 19 -7.07 -4.63 6.85
CA ASP A 19 -6.99 -4.97 8.27
C ASP A 19 -6.28 -6.30 8.47
N GLY A 20 -6.55 -7.27 7.61
CA GLY A 20 -5.88 -8.55 7.67
C GLY A 20 -4.40 -8.43 7.40
N LEU A 21 -4.03 -7.59 6.45
CA LEU A 21 -2.63 -7.36 6.12
C LEU A 21 -1.91 -6.69 7.28
N VAL A 22 -2.52 -5.70 7.88
CA VAL A 22 -1.94 -5.01 9.03
C VAL A 22 -1.75 -5.99 10.18
N GLY A 23 -2.74 -6.84 10.43
CA GLY A 23 -2.65 -7.86 11.45
C GLY A 23 -1.50 -8.82 11.19
N TRP A 24 -1.33 -9.21 9.94
CA TRP A 24 -0.23 -10.11 9.58
C TRP A 24 1.12 -9.46 9.87
N VAL A 25 1.25 -8.19 9.52
CA VAL A 25 2.50 -7.46 9.77
C VAL A 25 2.80 -7.39 11.26
N GLU A 26 1.78 -7.08 12.07
CA GLU A 26 1.95 -6.98 13.50
C GLU A 26 2.29 -8.33 14.14
N ASP A 27 1.62 -9.37 13.67
CA ASP A 27 1.81 -10.70 14.26
C ASP A 27 3.17 -11.30 13.95
N ASN A 28 3.75 -10.95 12.83
CA ASN A 28 5.02 -11.56 12.44
C ASN A 28 6.23 -10.87 13.04
N GLY A 29 6.08 -9.69 13.61
CA GLY A 29 7.17 -9.01 14.30
C GLY A 29 8.38 -8.72 13.43
N ILE A 30 8.16 -8.58 12.12
CA ILE A 30 9.26 -8.33 11.20
C ILE A 30 9.62 -6.85 11.25
N ASP A 31 10.93 -6.57 11.16
CA ASP A 31 11.38 -5.19 11.10
C ASP A 31 10.67 -4.43 9.99
N GLY A 32 10.31 -3.18 10.27
CA GLY A 32 9.53 -2.38 9.34
C GLY A 32 10.14 -2.27 7.95
N ARG A 33 11.45 -2.13 7.87
CA ARG A 33 12.11 -2.02 6.58
C ARG A 33 12.04 -3.32 5.78
N HIS A 34 12.22 -4.43 6.46
CA HIS A 34 12.13 -5.73 5.80
C HIS A 34 10.70 -6.00 5.35
N THR A 35 9.73 -5.64 6.20
CA THR A 35 8.33 -5.82 5.86
C THR A 35 7.97 -4.97 4.64
N LEU A 36 8.44 -3.72 4.62
CA LEU A 36 8.20 -2.86 3.47
C LEU A 36 8.75 -3.48 2.20
N GLY A 37 9.98 -4.00 2.27
CA GLY A 37 10.59 -4.64 1.12
C GLY A 37 9.78 -5.82 0.61
N LEU A 38 9.27 -6.65 1.52
CA LEU A 38 8.46 -7.80 1.14
C LEU A 38 7.16 -7.36 0.46
N LEU A 39 6.51 -6.35 1.03
CA LEU A 39 5.26 -5.86 0.47
C LEU A 39 5.48 -5.23 -0.90
N LEU A 40 6.59 -4.49 -1.05
CA LEU A 40 6.90 -3.90 -2.35
C LEU A 40 7.20 -4.97 -3.39
N LYS A 41 7.91 -6.03 -2.98
CA LYS A 41 8.20 -7.11 -3.91
C LYS A 41 6.91 -7.75 -4.40
N ALA A 42 6.00 -8.03 -3.49
CA ALA A 42 4.72 -8.61 -3.85
C ALA A 42 3.94 -7.67 -4.77
N ALA A 43 3.96 -6.38 -4.46
CA ALA A 43 3.26 -5.39 -5.26
C ALA A 43 3.84 -5.32 -6.67
N MET A 44 5.17 -5.37 -6.78
CA MET A 44 5.82 -5.33 -8.09
C MET A 44 5.50 -6.58 -8.90
N MET A 45 5.46 -7.73 -8.25
CA MET A 45 5.08 -8.95 -8.93
C MET A 45 3.69 -8.84 -9.51
N LEU A 46 2.76 -8.30 -8.72
CA LEU A 46 1.39 -8.11 -9.20
C LEU A 46 1.33 -7.13 -10.36
N ALA A 47 2.12 -6.06 -10.28
CA ALA A 47 2.14 -5.08 -11.36
C ALA A 47 2.63 -5.70 -12.65
N VAL A 48 3.72 -6.46 -12.57
CA VAL A 48 4.30 -7.09 -13.77
C VAL A 48 3.36 -8.12 -14.36
N THR A 49 2.77 -8.96 -13.50
CA THR A 49 1.89 -10.02 -14.00
C THR A 49 0.57 -9.48 -14.54
N ASN A 50 0.18 -8.29 -14.11
CA ASN A 50 -1.04 -7.66 -14.61
C ASN A 50 -0.78 -6.59 -15.66
N ASN A 51 0.45 -6.51 -16.13
CA ASN A 51 0.83 -5.58 -17.19
C ASN A 51 0.58 -4.11 -16.85
N VAL A 52 0.83 -3.75 -15.59
CA VAL A 52 0.72 -2.36 -15.16
C VAL A 52 2.05 -1.68 -15.50
N PRO A 53 2.04 -0.61 -16.30
CA PRO A 53 3.28 0.07 -16.68
C PRO A 53 4.01 0.63 -15.48
N LYS A 54 5.33 0.66 -15.59
CA LYS A 54 6.17 1.17 -14.53
C LYS A 54 5.76 2.59 -14.10
N GLU A 55 5.44 3.41 -15.07
CA GLU A 55 5.04 4.80 -14.80
C GLU A 55 3.81 4.87 -13.92
N GLU A 56 2.85 3.99 -14.18
CA GLU A 56 1.64 3.97 -13.36
C GLU A 56 1.95 3.49 -11.95
N VAL A 57 2.83 2.51 -11.82
CA VAL A 57 3.22 2.00 -10.51
C VAL A 57 3.86 3.12 -9.70
N LEU A 58 4.78 3.86 -10.32
CA LEU A 58 5.46 4.95 -9.63
C LEU A 58 4.49 6.05 -9.22
N GLU A 59 3.52 6.34 -10.07
CA GLU A 59 2.51 7.34 -9.75
C GLU A 59 1.67 6.92 -8.54
N VAL A 60 1.25 5.66 -8.52
CA VAL A 60 0.46 5.14 -7.41
C VAL A 60 1.27 5.16 -6.12
N VAL A 61 2.54 4.77 -6.20
CA VAL A 61 3.43 4.78 -5.03
C VAL A 61 3.54 6.20 -4.49
N GLU A 62 3.75 7.16 -5.38
CA GLU A 62 3.91 8.55 -4.98
C GLU A 62 2.65 9.07 -4.29
N LEU A 63 1.51 8.84 -4.91
CA LEU A 63 0.23 9.29 -4.34
C LEU A 63 -0.05 8.63 -3.01
N THR A 64 0.20 7.33 -2.93
CA THR A 64 -0.06 6.59 -1.69
C THR A 64 0.85 7.09 -0.58
N TYR A 65 2.11 7.34 -0.91
CA TYR A 65 3.05 7.86 0.07
C TYR A 65 2.60 9.22 0.60
N GLN A 66 2.16 10.11 -0.30
CA GLN A 66 1.70 11.42 0.10
C GLN A 66 0.48 11.32 1.01
N MET A 67 -0.43 10.42 0.69
CA MET A 67 -1.61 10.24 1.53
C MET A 67 -1.24 9.76 2.92
N GLU A 68 -0.35 8.78 3.00
CA GLU A 68 0.07 8.26 4.31
C GLU A 68 0.79 9.30 5.11
N LYS A 69 1.62 10.09 4.46
CA LYS A 69 2.34 11.16 5.12
C LYS A 69 1.38 12.19 5.69
N PHE A 70 0.30 12.47 4.96
CA PHE A 70 -0.72 13.39 5.42
C PHE A 70 -1.45 12.84 6.64
N LEU A 71 -1.72 11.53 6.64
CA LEU A 71 -2.43 10.89 7.75
C LEU A 71 -1.54 10.70 8.98
N HIS A 72 -0.24 10.61 8.78
CA HIS A 72 0.71 10.37 9.87
C HIS A 72 1.84 11.39 9.85
N PRO A 73 1.54 12.67 10.09
CA PRO A 73 2.57 13.71 9.97
C PRO A 73 3.54 13.81 11.10
N SER A 74 3.18 13.30 12.26
CA SER A 74 3.96 13.55 13.47
C SER A 74 5.42 13.13 13.40
N SER A 75 5.70 12.02 12.75
CA SER A 75 7.07 11.52 12.73
C SER A 75 8.02 12.43 11.99
N GLU A 76 7.48 13.25 11.11
CA GLU A 76 8.29 14.18 10.33
C GLU A 76 8.64 15.41 11.12
N GLU A 77 7.71 15.84 11.94
CA GLU A 77 7.84 17.09 12.62
C GLU A 77 8.66 17.05 13.86
N VAL A 78 8.98 15.88 14.30
CA VAL A 78 9.74 15.72 15.53
C VAL A 78 11.19 16.05 15.32
N HIS A 79 11.61 16.11 14.10
CA HIS A 79 12.98 16.46 13.82
C HIS A 79 13.21 17.95 13.94
#